data_8de323f5d254acfcc5d1baeb1a2c8b23
#
_entry.id   8de323f5d254acfcc5d1baeb1a2c8b23
#
_cell.length_a   1.000
_cell.length_b   1.000
_cell.length_c   1.000
_cell.angle_alpha   90.00
_cell.angle_beta   90.00
_cell.angle_gamma   90.00
#
_symmetry.space_group_name_H-M   'P 1'
#
loop_
_entity.id
_entity.type
_entity.pdbx_description
1 polymer ?
#
loop_
_entity_poly.entity_id
_entity_poly.type
_entity_poly.pdbx_seq_one_letter_code
_entity_poly.pdbx_strand_id
1 'polypeptide(L)'
;MTTKWYRPTFSPEQGILLILGGSFVTGAALAQTWTYTTTLALICAFFALQAEHPLVVQIKQRRSWKPRFLLWGGVYGSIAAAIAFWLSLEHPAVWWICAMAFIALVVDSIAVWKQKQKSIANELLGFAAICLCCPFAYVVNTGEISLAAISMWLLNTLFFSSAIFTMKLRKKKTSSLLPGSIYHAFASLVIIGLYWFNWLSPVTALAFALAIVKLGLICSQLKWYQTTRFGFIARLETYFALTFIAIASISVLPAHLQA
;
A
#
# COMPACT_ATOMS: atom_id res chain seq x y z
N MET A 1 34.11 10.23 -11.28
CA MET A 1 32.82 10.96 -11.19
C MET A 1 32.49 11.16 -9.73
N THR A 2 32.59 12.36 -9.21
CA THR A 2 32.25 12.72 -7.83
C THR A 2 30.73 12.62 -7.69
N THR A 3 30.25 11.58 -7.02
CA THR A 3 28.83 11.44 -6.69
C THR A 3 28.44 12.61 -5.79
N LYS A 4 27.64 13.53 -6.32
CA LYS A 4 27.14 14.68 -5.57
C LYS A 4 26.27 14.16 -4.41
N TRP A 5 26.85 13.99 -3.25
CA TRP A 5 26.26 13.41 -2.02
C TRP A 5 24.99 14.15 -1.55
N TYR A 6 24.86 15.44 -1.89
CA TYR A 6 23.75 16.31 -1.53
C TYR A 6 22.47 16.12 -2.38
N ARG A 7 22.51 15.35 -3.48
CA ARG A 7 21.31 15.14 -4.31
C ARG A 7 20.31 14.25 -3.59
N PRO A 8 19.04 14.68 -3.38
CA PRO A 8 18.01 13.87 -2.78
C PRO A 8 17.81 12.55 -3.53
N THR A 9 17.43 11.52 -2.79
CA THR A 9 17.10 10.20 -3.35
C THR A 9 15.65 9.93 -3.06
N PHE A 10 14.80 10.01 -4.08
CA PHE A 10 13.38 9.70 -3.98
C PHE A 10 13.11 8.33 -4.56
N SER A 11 12.04 7.67 -4.08
CA SER A 11 11.53 6.47 -4.71
C SER A 11 11.01 6.82 -6.11
N PRO A 12 11.46 6.13 -7.17
CA PRO A 12 11.01 6.39 -8.54
C PRO A 12 9.64 5.76 -8.84
N GLU A 13 9.07 5.01 -7.92
CA GLU A 13 7.87 4.20 -8.14
C GLU A 13 6.59 4.99 -7.90
N GLN A 14 6.09 5.65 -8.94
CA GLN A 14 4.85 6.44 -8.87
C GLN A 14 3.62 5.62 -8.43
N GLY A 15 3.58 4.33 -8.79
CA GLY A 15 2.48 3.43 -8.40
C GLY A 15 2.37 3.23 -6.88
N ILE A 16 3.49 3.23 -6.17
CA ILE A 16 3.51 3.09 -4.70
C ILE A 16 2.89 4.33 -4.02
N LEU A 17 3.14 5.53 -4.57
CA LEU A 17 2.52 6.77 -4.06
C LEU A 17 1.00 6.76 -4.24
N LEU A 18 0.50 6.19 -5.34
CA LEU A 18 -0.94 6.03 -5.55
C LEU A 18 -1.56 5.09 -4.50
N ILE A 19 -0.88 3.99 -4.18
CA ILE A 19 -1.35 3.02 -3.17
C ILE A 19 -1.34 3.65 -1.78
N LEU A 20 -0.26 4.35 -1.42
CA LEU A 20 -0.15 5.08 -0.16
C LEU A 20 -1.27 6.11 -0.04
N GLY A 21 -1.39 7.01 -1.01
CA GLY A 21 -2.40 8.07 -1.00
C GLY A 21 -3.82 7.52 -1.04
N GLY A 22 -4.07 6.50 -1.86
CA GLY A 22 -5.37 5.84 -1.96
C GLY A 22 -5.79 5.16 -0.67
N SER A 23 -4.90 4.36 -0.06
CA SER A 23 -5.16 3.76 1.25
C SER A 23 -5.36 4.79 2.33
N PHE A 24 -4.59 5.87 2.32
CA PHE A 24 -4.74 6.97 3.28
C PHE A 24 -6.11 7.65 3.14
N VAL A 25 -6.53 7.95 1.90
CA VAL A 25 -7.83 8.59 1.61
C VAL A 25 -9.01 7.70 2.05
N THR A 26 -8.93 6.37 1.82
CA THR A 26 -9.98 5.45 2.29
C THR A 26 -10.10 5.45 3.81
N GLY A 27 -8.97 5.54 4.54
CA GLY A 27 -8.96 5.64 6.00
C GLY A 27 -9.49 6.97 6.53
N ALA A 28 -9.13 8.09 5.89
CA ALA A 28 -9.65 9.41 6.22
C ALA A 28 -11.16 9.51 5.93
N ALA A 29 -11.61 8.94 4.81
CA ALA A 29 -13.04 8.85 4.47
C ALA A 29 -13.83 8.04 5.51
N LEU A 30 -13.25 6.94 6.00
CA LEU A 30 -13.85 6.12 7.07
C LEU A 30 -13.96 6.90 8.40
N ALA A 31 -12.97 7.76 8.70
CA ALA A 31 -13.03 8.66 9.87
C ALA A 31 -14.01 9.82 9.68
N GLN A 32 -14.45 10.09 8.44
CA GLN A 32 -15.39 11.16 8.06
C GLN A 32 -14.92 12.57 8.44
N THR A 33 -13.66 12.73 8.74
CA THR A 33 -13.04 13.99 9.16
C THR A 33 -11.66 14.14 8.55
N TRP A 34 -11.28 15.38 8.24
CA TRP A 34 -9.93 15.73 7.81
C TRP A 34 -9.45 16.91 8.65
N THR A 35 -8.49 16.65 9.50
CA THR A 35 -7.95 17.62 10.44
C THR A 35 -6.49 17.99 10.08
N TYR A 36 -5.91 18.89 10.84
CA TYR A 36 -4.47 19.19 10.72
C TYR A 36 -3.61 17.95 11.02
N THR A 37 -3.98 17.15 12.03
CA THR A 37 -3.28 15.90 12.36
C THR A 37 -3.35 14.89 11.21
N THR A 38 -4.45 14.83 10.45
CA THR A 38 -4.56 14.01 9.24
C THR A 38 -3.53 14.44 8.20
N THR A 39 -3.38 15.75 7.97
CA THR A 39 -2.40 16.26 7.03
C THR A 39 -0.97 15.92 7.46
N LEU A 40 -0.65 16.08 8.75
CA LEU A 40 0.66 15.68 9.30
C LEU A 40 0.90 14.18 9.17
N ALA A 41 -0.12 13.35 9.41
CA ALA A 41 -0.03 11.91 9.22
C ALA A 41 0.26 11.52 7.77
N LEU A 42 -0.34 12.20 6.79
CA LEU A 42 -0.03 12.00 5.38
C LEU A 42 1.44 12.36 5.06
N ILE A 43 1.93 13.47 5.59
CA ILE A 43 3.32 13.90 5.46
C ILE A 43 4.25 12.87 6.11
N CYS A 44 3.92 12.37 7.31
CA CYS A 44 4.65 11.31 8.00
C CYS A 44 4.74 10.04 7.13
N ALA A 45 3.61 9.55 6.62
CA ALA A 45 3.56 8.37 5.76
C ALA A 45 4.40 8.55 4.48
N PHE A 46 4.34 9.72 3.86
CA PHE A 46 5.16 10.06 2.69
C PHE A 46 6.66 9.98 3.03
N PHE A 47 7.11 10.61 4.11
CA PHE A 47 8.52 10.58 4.49
C PHE A 47 8.98 9.20 4.95
N ALA A 48 8.14 8.42 5.62
CA ALA A 48 8.43 7.03 5.97
C ALA A 48 8.68 6.18 4.71
N LEU A 49 7.83 6.31 3.68
CA LEU A 49 8.02 5.64 2.39
C LEU A 49 9.31 6.11 1.70
N GLN A 50 9.62 7.42 1.73
CA GLN A 50 10.84 7.95 1.13
C GLN A 50 12.10 7.51 1.89
N ALA A 51 12.02 7.21 3.18
CA ALA A 51 13.14 6.70 3.99
C ALA A 51 13.49 5.25 3.63
N GLU A 52 12.49 4.41 3.35
CA GLU A 52 12.69 3.01 2.99
C GLU A 52 13.57 2.86 1.73
N HIS A 53 13.30 3.62 0.68
CA HIS A 53 13.95 3.46 -0.61
C HIS A 53 15.49 3.53 -0.54
N PRO A 54 16.13 4.59 -0.01
CA PRO A 54 17.58 4.67 0.08
C PRO A 54 18.17 3.60 1.01
N LEU A 55 17.47 3.21 2.09
CA LEU A 55 17.93 2.15 2.98
C LEU A 55 17.97 0.80 2.26
N VAL A 56 16.92 0.44 1.55
CA VAL A 56 16.85 -0.80 0.74
C VAL A 56 17.92 -0.80 -0.34
N VAL A 57 18.15 0.32 -1.04
CA VAL A 57 19.22 0.43 -2.03
C VAL A 57 20.61 0.23 -1.39
N GLN A 58 20.84 0.79 -0.20
CA GLN A 58 22.10 0.60 0.52
C GLN A 58 22.32 -0.87 0.91
N ILE A 59 21.29 -1.54 1.42
CA ILE A 59 21.36 -2.98 1.77
C ILE A 59 21.67 -3.83 0.53
N LYS A 60 21.07 -3.53 -0.63
CA LYS A 60 21.36 -4.22 -1.90
C LYS A 60 22.81 -4.07 -2.35
N GLN A 61 23.42 -2.92 -2.13
CA GLN A 61 24.77 -2.61 -2.63
C GLN A 61 25.91 -3.24 -1.82
N ARG A 62 25.66 -3.96 -0.75
CA ARG A 62 26.55 -4.76 0.14
C ARG A 62 28.04 -4.40 0.19
N ARG A 63 28.68 -4.08 -0.94
CA ARG A 63 30.12 -3.87 -1.10
C ARG A 63 30.58 -2.43 -0.99
N SER A 64 29.68 -1.46 -1.08
CA SER A 64 30.04 -0.03 -1.02
C SER A 64 29.05 0.75 -0.19
N TRP A 65 29.55 1.30 0.90
CA TRP A 65 28.80 2.26 1.70
C TRP A 65 28.75 3.59 0.97
N LYS A 66 27.53 4.04 0.62
CA LYS A 66 27.34 5.33 0.00
C LYS A 66 26.69 6.28 0.99
N PRO A 67 27.44 7.25 1.53
CA PRO A 67 26.95 8.19 2.56
C PRO A 67 25.64 8.87 2.16
N ARG A 68 25.44 9.08 0.85
CA ARG A 68 24.22 9.66 0.30
C ARG A 68 22.94 8.91 0.70
N PHE A 69 22.94 7.60 0.63
CA PHE A 69 21.73 6.81 0.94
C PHE A 69 21.43 6.80 2.44
N LEU A 70 22.47 6.71 3.27
CA LEU A 70 22.32 6.79 4.72
C LEU A 70 21.85 8.18 5.16
N LEU A 71 22.42 9.24 4.57
CA LEU A 71 22.04 10.61 4.88
C LEU A 71 20.55 10.84 4.57
N TRP A 72 20.12 10.54 3.34
CA TRP A 72 18.73 10.80 2.94
C TRP A 72 17.74 9.86 3.59
N GLY A 73 18.10 8.58 3.80
CA GLY A 73 17.30 7.65 4.60
C GLY A 73 17.15 8.13 6.05
N GLY A 74 18.23 8.65 6.64
CA GLY A 74 18.21 9.23 7.99
C GLY A 74 17.38 10.50 8.07
N VAL A 75 17.53 11.44 7.13
CA VAL A 75 16.76 12.70 7.09
C VAL A 75 15.26 12.40 6.95
N TYR A 76 14.87 11.58 5.97
CA TYR A 76 13.45 11.23 5.79
C TYR A 76 12.91 10.45 6.98
N GLY A 77 13.69 9.49 7.48
CA GLY A 77 13.30 8.69 8.65
C GLY A 77 13.16 9.52 9.92
N SER A 78 14.05 10.51 10.16
CA SER A 78 13.93 11.38 11.33
C SER A 78 12.73 12.31 11.26
N ILE A 79 12.38 12.83 10.08
CA ILE A 79 11.16 13.62 9.89
C ILE A 79 9.92 12.77 10.18
N ALA A 80 9.84 11.57 9.59
CA ALA A 80 8.74 10.65 9.81
C ALA A 80 8.63 10.26 11.30
N ALA A 81 9.75 9.94 11.95
CA ALA A 81 9.79 9.55 13.36
C ALA A 81 9.37 10.71 14.29
N ALA A 82 9.80 11.93 14.02
CA ALA A 82 9.42 13.11 14.82
C ALA A 82 7.91 13.37 14.75
N ILE A 83 7.32 13.30 13.53
CA ILE A 83 5.88 13.47 13.36
C ILE A 83 5.12 12.30 14.00
N ALA A 84 5.55 11.04 13.78
CA ALA A 84 4.92 9.87 14.37
C ALA A 84 4.96 9.92 15.90
N PHE A 85 6.09 10.33 16.49
CA PHE A 85 6.22 10.52 17.93
C PHE A 85 5.24 11.58 18.45
N TRP A 86 5.17 12.73 17.80
CA TRP A 86 4.22 13.79 18.19
C TRP A 86 2.76 13.31 18.10
N LEU A 87 2.37 12.67 16.98
CA LEU A 87 1.02 12.11 16.83
C LEU A 87 0.70 11.02 17.86
N SER A 88 1.70 10.25 18.29
CA SER A 88 1.51 9.19 19.29
C SER A 88 1.32 9.72 20.72
N LEU A 89 1.76 10.95 21.01
CA LEU A 89 1.45 11.62 22.29
C LEU A 89 -0.02 12.02 22.39
N GLU A 90 -0.63 12.41 21.26
CA GLU A 90 -2.07 12.73 21.20
C GLU A 90 -2.94 11.48 21.09
N HIS A 91 -2.48 10.48 20.30
CA HIS A 91 -3.21 9.25 19.99
C HIS A 91 -2.31 8.03 20.24
N PRO A 92 -2.28 7.45 21.43
CA PRO A 92 -1.41 6.32 21.77
C PRO A 92 -1.56 5.08 20.84
N ALA A 93 -2.73 4.91 20.22
CA ALA A 93 -2.97 3.83 19.28
C ALA A 93 -2.06 3.90 18.03
N VAL A 94 -1.49 5.07 17.71
CA VAL A 94 -0.52 5.28 16.63
C VAL A 94 0.73 4.40 16.84
N TRP A 95 1.14 4.15 18.09
CA TRP A 95 2.29 3.29 18.38
C TRP A 95 2.15 1.88 17.79
N TRP A 96 0.95 1.30 17.81
CA TRP A 96 0.73 -0.03 17.26
C TRP A 96 0.91 -0.05 15.75
N ILE A 97 0.46 1.01 15.06
CA ILE A 97 0.62 1.12 13.60
C ILE A 97 2.09 1.32 13.25
N CYS A 98 2.79 2.19 13.98
CA CYS A 98 4.24 2.40 13.80
C CYS A 98 5.04 1.12 14.08
N ALA A 99 4.67 0.35 15.10
CA ALA A 99 5.30 -0.92 15.40
C ALA A 99 5.11 -1.94 14.26
N MET A 100 3.90 -2.07 13.72
CA MET A 100 3.63 -2.95 12.58
C MET A 100 4.40 -2.50 11.33
N ALA A 101 4.44 -1.21 11.03
CA ALA A 101 5.22 -0.66 9.92
C ALA A 101 6.72 -0.91 10.09
N PHE A 102 7.25 -0.75 11.32
CA PHE A 102 8.64 -1.02 11.63
C PHE A 102 8.98 -2.51 11.49
N ILE A 103 8.12 -3.41 11.98
CA ILE A 103 8.29 -4.86 11.80
C ILE A 103 8.33 -5.22 10.32
N ALA A 104 7.41 -4.65 9.52
CA ALA A 104 7.38 -4.88 8.08
C ALA A 104 8.68 -4.40 7.40
N LEU A 105 9.20 -3.22 7.78
CA LEU A 105 10.48 -2.70 7.29
C LEU A 105 11.66 -3.62 7.63
N VAL A 106 11.70 -4.16 8.86
CA VAL A 106 12.74 -5.10 9.29
C VAL A 106 12.66 -6.39 8.47
N VAL A 107 11.46 -6.95 8.30
CA VAL A 107 11.27 -8.20 7.51
C VAL A 107 11.65 -7.98 6.04
N ASP A 108 11.24 -6.85 5.43
CA ASP A 108 11.65 -6.51 4.07
C ASP A 108 13.17 -6.36 3.97
N SER A 109 13.81 -5.66 4.91
CA SER A 109 15.27 -5.51 4.97
C SER A 109 15.99 -6.86 5.04
N ILE A 110 15.47 -7.81 5.81
CA ILE A 110 16.00 -9.18 5.87
C ILE A 110 15.78 -9.91 4.53
N ALA A 111 14.61 -9.75 3.91
CA ALA A 111 14.32 -10.34 2.60
C ALA A 111 15.23 -9.77 1.50
N VAL A 112 15.50 -8.46 1.53
CA VAL A 112 16.47 -7.79 0.65
C VAL A 112 17.88 -8.34 0.87
N TRP A 113 18.29 -8.45 2.13
CA TRP A 113 19.58 -9.05 2.51
C TRP A 113 19.74 -10.48 1.97
N LYS A 114 18.68 -11.30 2.07
CA LYS A 114 18.64 -12.68 1.56
C LYS A 114 18.37 -12.76 0.04
N GLN A 115 18.30 -11.64 -0.68
CA GLN A 115 17.96 -11.57 -2.12
C GLN A 115 16.58 -12.17 -2.48
N LYS A 116 15.67 -12.25 -1.51
CA LYS A 116 14.30 -12.77 -1.66
C LYS A 116 13.24 -11.66 -1.79
N GLN A 117 13.62 -10.42 -2.05
CA GLN A 117 12.74 -9.26 -2.17
C GLN A 117 11.60 -9.42 -3.20
N LYS A 118 11.78 -10.27 -4.24
CA LYS A 118 10.78 -10.56 -5.27
C LYS A 118 9.95 -11.81 -4.98
N SER A 119 10.02 -12.35 -3.76
CA SER A 119 9.13 -13.43 -3.34
C SER A 119 7.72 -12.88 -3.19
N ILE A 120 6.70 -13.71 -3.49
CA ILE A 120 5.29 -13.32 -3.33
C ILE A 120 5.00 -12.86 -1.91
N ALA A 121 5.52 -13.58 -0.92
CA ALA A 121 5.32 -13.25 0.50
C ALA A 121 5.86 -11.85 0.85
N ASN A 122 7.06 -11.49 0.35
CA ASN A 122 7.63 -10.18 0.62
C ASN A 122 6.90 -9.06 -0.12
N GLU A 123 6.48 -9.31 -1.36
CA GLU A 123 5.66 -8.36 -2.12
C GLU A 123 4.30 -8.12 -1.43
N LEU A 124 3.64 -9.19 -0.91
CA LEU A 124 2.40 -9.08 -0.13
C LEU A 124 2.60 -8.27 1.16
N LEU A 125 3.69 -8.54 1.89
CA LEU A 125 4.05 -7.80 3.09
C LEU A 125 4.25 -6.30 2.79
N GLY A 126 4.94 -5.98 1.69
CA GLY A 126 5.13 -4.60 1.24
C GLY A 126 3.80 -3.87 0.99
N PHE A 127 2.87 -4.51 0.27
CA PHE A 127 1.53 -3.94 0.07
C PHE A 127 0.76 -3.79 1.39
N ALA A 128 0.82 -4.79 2.28
CA ALA A 128 0.18 -4.72 3.59
C ALA A 128 0.74 -3.55 4.43
N ALA A 129 2.06 -3.35 4.39
CA ALA A 129 2.73 -2.27 5.10
C ALA A 129 2.33 -0.88 4.55
N ILE A 130 2.30 -0.70 3.22
CA ILE A 130 1.88 0.57 2.62
C ILE A 130 0.40 0.85 2.93
N CYS A 131 -0.45 -0.18 2.89
CA CYS A 131 -1.87 -0.05 3.20
C CYS A 131 -2.14 0.26 4.69
N LEU A 132 -1.15 0.15 5.62
CA LEU A 132 -1.27 0.65 6.99
C LEU A 132 -1.56 2.16 7.05
N CYS A 133 -1.35 2.88 5.95
CA CYS A 133 -1.78 4.27 5.83
C CYS A 133 -3.29 4.45 6.04
N CYS A 134 -4.11 3.43 5.75
CA CYS A 134 -5.56 3.45 5.99
C CYS A 134 -5.89 3.52 7.50
N PRO A 135 -5.53 2.53 8.35
CA PRO A 135 -5.77 2.64 9.78
C PRO A 135 -4.99 3.80 10.42
N PHE A 136 -3.85 4.22 9.87
CA PHE A 136 -3.13 5.39 10.35
C PHE A 136 -3.95 6.68 10.20
N ALA A 137 -4.51 6.93 9.01
CA ALA A 137 -5.39 8.06 8.76
C ALA A 137 -6.65 8.02 9.64
N TYR A 138 -7.20 6.83 9.89
CA TYR A 138 -8.34 6.65 10.77
C TYR A 138 -8.00 6.98 12.24
N VAL A 139 -6.93 6.39 12.76
CA VAL A 139 -6.53 6.52 14.19
C VAL A 139 -6.18 7.96 14.57
N VAL A 140 -5.50 8.71 13.69
CA VAL A 140 -5.17 10.13 14.00
C VAL A 140 -6.37 11.05 14.05
N ASN A 141 -7.54 10.61 13.60
CA ASN A 141 -8.78 11.36 13.69
C ASN A 141 -9.70 10.87 14.82
N THR A 142 -9.66 9.57 15.14
CA THR A 142 -10.59 8.95 16.11
C THR A 142 -9.93 8.59 17.43
N GLY A 143 -8.60 8.46 17.45
CA GLY A 143 -7.83 8.08 18.64
C GLY A 143 -7.74 6.57 18.89
N GLU A 144 -8.51 5.74 18.17
CA GLU A 144 -8.61 4.29 18.44
C GLU A 144 -8.57 3.44 17.18
N ILE A 145 -8.22 2.17 17.34
CA ILE A 145 -8.24 1.18 16.24
C ILE A 145 -9.60 0.49 16.27
N SER A 146 -10.39 0.65 15.19
CA SER A 146 -11.68 -0.03 15.05
C SER A 146 -11.58 -1.26 14.14
N LEU A 147 -12.55 -2.19 14.27
CA LEU A 147 -12.66 -3.32 13.35
C LEU A 147 -12.93 -2.86 11.92
N ALA A 148 -13.65 -1.76 11.74
CA ALA A 148 -13.88 -1.17 10.42
C ALA A 148 -12.58 -0.69 9.78
N ALA A 149 -11.67 -0.05 10.55
CA ALA A 149 -10.37 0.38 10.04
C ALA A 149 -9.47 -0.82 9.66
N ILE A 150 -9.48 -1.88 10.46
CA ILE A 150 -8.76 -3.13 10.15
C ILE A 150 -9.32 -3.78 8.90
N SER A 151 -10.65 -3.84 8.75
CA SER A 151 -11.31 -4.44 7.59
C SER A 151 -11.03 -3.64 6.31
N MET A 152 -11.04 -2.31 6.41
CA MET A 152 -10.67 -1.44 5.29
C MET A 152 -9.20 -1.60 4.91
N TRP A 153 -8.29 -1.74 5.88
CA TRP A 153 -6.89 -2.08 5.63
C TRP A 153 -6.73 -3.40 4.90
N LEU A 154 -7.44 -4.45 5.33
CA LEU A 154 -7.45 -5.75 4.65
C LEU A 154 -7.98 -5.63 3.23
N LEU A 155 -9.09 -4.93 3.02
CA LEU A 155 -9.67 -4.69 1.70
C LEU A 155 -8.66 -4.00 0.77
N ASN A 156 -8.03 -2.90 1.23
CA ASN A 156 -6.98 -2.19 0.47
C ASN A 156 -5.82 -3.14 0.14
N THR A 157 -5.33 -3.86 1.14
CA THR A 157 -4.21 -4.80 0.99
C THR A 157 -4.53 -5.86 -0.06
N LEU A 158 -5.69 -6.51 0.02
CA LEU A 158 -6.09 -7.55 -0.91
C LEU A 158 -6.32 -7.00 -2.32
N PHE A 159 -6.91 -5.82 -2.45
CA PHE A 159 -7.10 -5.21 -3.76
C PHE A 159 -5.77 -4.85 -4.42
N PHE A 160 -4.92 -4.08 -3.76
CA PHE A 160 -3.64 -3.63 -4.34
C PHE A 160 -2.66 -4.77 -4.56
N SER A 161 -2.60 -5.77 -3.67
CA SER A 161 -1.75 -6.95 -3.85
C SER A 161 -2.17 -7.81 -5.04
N SER A 162 -3.42 -7.70 -5.54
CA SER A 162 -3.86 -8.40 -6.75
C SER A 162 -2.96 -8.09 -7.96
N ALA A 163 -2.37 -6.89 -8.00
CA ALA A 163 -1.45 -6.45 -9.04
C ALA A 163 -0.17 -7.31 -9.11
N ILE A 164 0.27 -7.91 -7.99
CA ILE A 164 1.43 -8.81 -7.97
C ILE A 164 1.22 -9.95 -8.97
N PHE A 165 0.05 -10.56 -8.91
CA PHE A 165 -0.28 -11.74 -9.70
C PHE A 165 -0.53 -11.38 -11.15
N THR A 166 -1.26 -10.30 -11.43
CA THR A 166 -1.51 -9.84 -12.80
C THR A 166 -0.21 -9.43 -13.49
N MET A 167 0.67 -8.70 -12.81
CA MET A 167 1.96 -8.29 -13.38
C MET A 167 2.92 -9.47 -13.61
N LYS A 168 2.87 -10.51 -12.78
CA LYS A 168 3.67 -11.73 -12.98
C LYS A 168 3.28 -12.51 -14.24
N LEU A 169 2.01 -12.42 -14.69
CA LEU A 169 1.56 -13.06 -15.95
C LEU A 169 2.29 -12.56 -17.19
N ARG A 170 2.93 -11.39 -17.14
CA ARG A 170 3.70 -10.83 -18.24
C ARG A 170 5.09 -11.46 -18.40
N LYS A 171 5.56 -12.20 -17.40
CA LYS A 171 6.88 -12.84 -17.42
C LYS A 171 6.73 -14.28 -17.87
N LYS A 172 7.43 -14.69 -18.95
CA LYS A 172 7.37 -16.08 -19.47
C LYS A 172 7.56 -17.17 -18.41
N LYS A 173 8.44 -16.92 -17.41
CA LYS A 173 8.70 -17.88 -16.31
C LYS A 173 7.56 -18.01 -15.28
N THR A 174 6.65 -17.02 -15.20
CA THR A 174 5.59 -16.96 -14.18
C THR A 174 4.22 -16.71 -14.80
N SER A 175 4.02 -17.12 -16.06
CA SER A 175 2.78 -16.88 -16.82
C SER A 175 1.62 -17.80 -16.46
N SER A 176 1.76 -18.63 -15.41
CA SER A 176 0.64 -19.47 -14.92
C SER A 176 -0.46 -18.60 -14.33
N LEU A 177 -1.71 -18.88 -14.72
CA LEU A 177 -2.90 -18.22 -14.17
C LEU A 177 -3.25 -18.74 -12.76
N LEU A 178 -2.81 -19.96 -12.42
CA LEU A 178 -3.21 -20.65 -11.20
C LEU A 178 -2.94 -19.86 -9.91
N PRO A 179 -1.74 -19.28 -9.67
CA PRO A 179 -1.48 -18.51 -8.46
C PRO A 179 -2.38 -17.27 -8.34
N GLY A 180 -2.64 -16.60 -9.47
CA GLY A 180 -3.56 -15.46 -9.51
C GLY A 180 -5.00 -15.85 -9.20
N SER A 181 -5.49 -16.94 -9.80
CA SER A 181 -6.85 -17.44 -9.53
C SER A 181 -7.04 -17.87 -8.08
N ILE A 182 -6.06 -18.59 -7.50
CA ILE A 182 -6.08 -18.99 -6.08
C ILE A 182 -6.11 -17.75 -5.18
N TYR A 183 -5.25 -16.77 -5.47
CA TYR A 183 -5.22 -15.53 -4.71
C TYR A 183 -6.57 -14.80 -4.72
N HIS A 184 -7.16 -14.60 -5.90
CA HIS A 184 -8.43 -13.88 -6.02
C HIS A 184 -9.59 -14.66 -5.38
N ALA A 185 -9.61 -16.00 -5.48
CA ALA A 185 -10.59 -16.82 -4.79
C ALA A 185 -10.45 -16.67 -3.26
N PHE A 186 -9.24 -16.80 -2.72
CA PHE A 186 -8.97 -16.62 -1.29
C PHE A 186 -9.34 -15.21 -0.82
N ALA A 187 -8.92 -14.17 -1.54
CA ALA A 187 -9.23 -12.79 -1.22
C ALA A 187 -10.75 -12.53 -1.23
N SER A 188 -11.48 -13.10 -2.22
CA SER A 188 -12.94 -13.00 -2.27
C SER A 188 -13.58 -13.64 -1.05
N LEU A 189 -13.12 -14.81 -0.61
CA LEU A 189 -13.64 -15.49 0.59
C LEU A 189 -13.39 -14.62 1.85
N VAL A 190 -12.22 -14.00 1.98
CA VAL A 190 -11.94 -13.09 3.08
C VAL A 190 -12.91 -11.90 3.06
N ILE A 191 -13.12 -11.26 1.91
CA ILE A 191 -14.01 -10.10 1.80
C ILE A 191 -15.47 -10.49 2.08
N ILE A 192 -15.92 -11.65 1.60
CA ILE A 192 -17.26 -12.20 1.92
C ILE A 192 -17.38 -12.44 3.42
N GLY A 193 -16.34 -12.96 4.07
CA GLY A 193 -16.30 -13.13 5.52
C GLY A 193 -16.42 -11.80 6.26
N LEU A 194 -15.64 -10.79 5.87
CA LEU A 194 -15.70 -9.45 6.48
C LEU A 194 -17.10 -8.81 6.32
N TYR A 195 -17.72 -9.00 5.17
CA TYR A 195 -19.12 -8.59 4.94
C TYR A 195 -20.09 -9.38 5.83
N TRP A 196 -19.96 -10.71 5.90
CA TRP A 196 -20.84 -11.57 6.70
C TRP A 196 -20.81 -11.24 8.18
N PHE A 197 -19.64 -10.87 8.71
CA PHE A 197 -19.50 -10.41 10.09
C PHE A 197 -19.88 -8.93 10.29
N ASN A 198 -20.47 -8.26 9.30
CA ASN A 198 -20.83 -6.82 9.32
C ASN A 198 -19.64 -5.89 9.61
N TRP A 199 -18.41 -6.29 9.26
CA TRP A 199 -17.22 -5.44 9.40
C TRP A 199 -16.99 -4.55 8.17
N LEU A 200 -17.60 -4.89 7.03
CA LEU A 200 -17.65 -4.08 5.81
C LEU A 200 -19.08 -3.91 5.35
N SER A 201 -19.42 -2.71 4.86
CA SER A 201 -20.72 -2.48 4.21
C SER A 201 -20.80 -3.24 2.87
N PRO A 202 -22.00 -3.55 2.36
CA PRO A 202 -22.15 -4.23 1.07
C PRO A 202 -21.44 -3.52 -0.07
N VAL A 203 -21.57 -2.19 -0.15
CA VAL A 203 -20.96 -1.38 -1.21
C VAL A 203 -19.44 -1.38 -1.09
N THR A 204 -18.92 -1.28 0.15
CA THR A 204 -17.47 -1.36 0.39
C THR A 204 -16.91 -2.71 0.00
N ALA A 205 -17.59 -3.81 0.35
CA ALA A 205 -17.17 -5.16 -0.05
C ALA A 205 -17.21 -5.35 -1.57
N LEU A 206 -18.24 -4.83 -2.25
CA LEU A 206 -18.36 -4.85 -3.72
C LEU A 206 -17.22 -4.11 -4.44
N ALA A 207 -16.54 -3.15 -3.81
CA ALA A 207 -15.38 -2.50 -4.40
C ALA A 207 -14.30 -3.52 -4.81
N PHE A 208 -14.17 -4.66 -4.09
CA PHE A 208 -13.23 -5.73 -4.45
C PHE A 208 -13.59 -6.43 -5.78
N ALA A 209 -14.84 -6.37 -6.22
CA ALA A 209 -15.26 -6.93 -7.51
C ALA A 209 -14.46 -6.36 -8.69
N LEU A 210 -13.92 -5.14 -8.56
CA LEU A 210 -13.01 -4.56 -9.57
C LEU A 210 -11.74 -5.40 -9.77
N ALA A 211 -11.20 -6.05 -8.73
CA ALA A 211 -10.07 -6.96 -8.86
C ALA A 211 -10.46 -8.21 -9.66
N ILE A 212 -11.67 -8.73 -9.45
CA ILE A 212 -12.20 -9.90 -10.19
C ILE A 212 -12.46 -9.53 -11.66
N VAL A 213 -13.11 -8.39 -11.90
CA VAL A 213 -13.34 -7.88 -13.26
C VAL A 213 -12.00 -7.69 -14.00
N LYS A 214 -11.00 -7.09 -13.34
CA LYS A 214 -9.65 -6.94 -13.88
C LYS A 214 -9.04 -8.29 -14.25
N LEU A 215 -9.09 -9.27 -13.35
CA LEU A 215 -8.59 -10.61 -13.62
C LEU A 215 -9.33 -11.25 -14.81
N GLY A 216 -10.64 -11.16 -14.88
CA GLY A 216 -11.47 -11.68 -15.98
C GLY A 216 -11.08 -11.06 -17.33
N LEU A 217 -10.90 -9.74 -17.37
CA LEU A 217 -10.41 -9.03 -18.58
C LEU A 217 -9.03 -9.52 -19.02
N ILE A 218 -8.11 -9.71 -18.06
CA ILE A 218 -6.75 -10.18 -18.35
C ILE A 218 -6.80 -11.63 -18.84
N CYS A 219 -7.60 -12.50 -18.23
CA CYS A 219 -7.74 -13.89 -18.63
C CYS A 219 -8.36 -14.03 -20.05
N SER A 220 -9.38 -13.22 -20.37
CA SER A 220 -10.02 -13.23 -21.69
C SER A 220 -9.11 -12.74 -22.80
N GLN A 221 -8.14 -11.85 -22.49
CA GLN A 221 -7.25 -11.23 -23.46
C GLN A 221 -5.77 -11.40 -23.07
N LEU A 222 -5.40 -12.59 -22.59
CA LEU A 222 -4.07 -12.86 -22.02
C LEU A 222 -2.93 -12.54 -22.99
N LYS A 223 -3.05 -12.94 -24.27
CA LYS A 223 -2.03 -12.65 -25.30
C LYS A 223 -1.81 -11.15 -25.47
N TRP A 224 -2.90 -10.38 -25.58
CA TRP A 224 -2.84 -8.92 -25.66
C TRP A 224 -2.18 -8.33 -24.41
N TYR A 225 -2.56 -8.76 -23.22
CA TYR A 225 -1.99 -8.28 -21.96
C TYR A 225 -0.49 -8.52 -21.88
N GLN A 226 -0.01 -9.67 -22.34
CA GLN A 226 1.41 -10.04 -22.31
C GLN A 226 2.25 -9.25 -23.32
N THR A 227 1.69 -8.89 -24.49
CA THR A 227 2.42 -8.23 -25.59
C THR A 227 2.30 -6.71 -25.57
N THR A 228 1.28 -6.16 -24.93
CA THR A 228 1.03 -4.70 -24.86
C THR A 228 2.16 -3.96 -24.14
N ARG A 229 2.43 -2.72 -24.55
CA ARG A 229 3.44 -1.85 -23.92
C ARG A 229 3.16 -1.64 -22.43
N PHE A 230 4.22 -1.72 -21.60
CA PHE A 230 4.12 -1.58 -20.14
C PHE A 230 3.37 -0.32 -19.70
N GLY A 231 3.63 0.84 -20.35
CA GLY A 231 2.97 2.10 -19.98
C GLY A 231 1.44 2.09 -20.18
N PHE A 232 0.90 1.28 -21.11
CA PHE A 232 -0.55 1.12 -21.25
C PHE A 232 -1.12 0.30 -20.09
N ILE A 233 -0.44 -0.79 -19.73
CA ILE A 233 -0.86 -1.64 -18.60
C ILE A 233 -0.76 -0.86 -17.28
N ALA A 234 0.28 -0.05 -17.10
CA ALA A 234 0.40 0.81 -15.91
C ALA A 234 -0.78 1.79 -15.80
N ARG A 235 -1.21 2.40 -16.91
CA ARG A 235 -2.41 3.25 -16.93
C ARG A 235 -3.68 2.48 -16.60
N LEU A 236 -3.84 1.28 -17.14
CA LEU A 236 -4.98 0.41 -16.83
C LEU A 236 -5.04 0.10 -15.33
N GLU A 237 -3.92 -0.32 -14.72
CA GLU A 237 -3.82 -0.54 -13.28
C GLU A 237 -4.15 0.73 -12.48
N THR A 238 -3.68 1.89 -12.94
CA THR A 238 -4.01 3.19 -12.32
C THR A 238 -5.51 3.49 -12.35
N TYR A 239 -6.19 3.25 -13.47
CA TYR A 239 -7.65 3.47 -13.56
C TYR A 239 -8.42 2.53 -12.63
N PHE A 240 -8.07 1.25 -12.59
CA PHE A 240 -8.69 0.32 -11.63
C PHE A 240 -8.44 0.74 -10.18
N ALA A 241 -7.23 1.20 -9.87
CA ALA A 241 -6.88 1.69 -8.54
C ALA A 241 -7.70 2.94 -8.15
N LEU A 242 -7.78 3.93 -9.04
CA LEU A 242 -8.55 5.17 -8.79
C LEU A 242 -10.05 4.88 -8.63
N THR A 243 -10.62 4.01 -9.48
CA THR A 243 -12.02 3.60 -9.38
C THR A 243 -12.28 2.88 -8.05
N PHE A 244 -11.37 1.97 -7.64
CA PHE A 244 -11.46 1.29 -6.35
C PHE A 244 -11.43 2.28 -5.19
N ILE A 245 -10.46 3.19 -5.17
CA ILE A 245 -10.32 4.22 -4.13
C ILE A 245 -11.59 5.07 -4.05
N ALA A 246 -12.13 5.49 -5.20
CA ALA A 246 -13.36 6.29 -5.25
C ALA A 246 -14.55 5.52 -4.66
N ILE A 247 -14.79 4.28 -5.08
CA ILE A 247 -15.91 3.46 -4.57
C ILE A 247 -15.73 3.19 -3.08
N ALA A 248 -14.53 2.75 -2.66
CA ALA A 248 -14.26 2.44 -1.25
C ALA A 248 -14.40 3.66 -0.34
N SER A 249 -13.93 4.85 -0.80
CA SER A 249 -14.06 6.09 -0.02
C SER A 249 -15.50 6.59 0.05
N ILE A 250 -16.21 6.63 -1.08
CA ILE A 250 -17.61 7.10 -1.12
C ILE A 250 -18.51 6.18 -0.29
N SER A 251 -18.28 4.86 -0.33
CA SER A 251 -19.11 3.87 0.37
C SER A 251 -19.15 4.01 1.89
N VAL A 252 -18.19 4.72 2.48
CA VAL A 252 -18.08 4.93 3.94
C VAL A 252 -18.47 6.35 4.37
N LEU A 253 -18.76 7.25 3.42
CA LEU A 253 -19.26 8.59 3.73
C LEU A 253 -20.71 8.54 4.20
N PRO A 254 -21.15 9.51 5.01
CA PRO A 254 -22.55 9.61 5.43
C PRO A 254 -23.52 9.72 4.25
N ALA A 255 -24.70 9.13 4.36
CA ALA A 255 -25.68 9.08 3.28
C ALA A 255 -26.08 10.46 2.72
N HIS A 256 -26.07 11.51 3.55
CA HIS A 256 -26.36 12.88 3.11
C HIS A 256 -25.27 13.51 2.23
N LEU A 257 -24.07 12.90 2.18
CA LEU A 257 -22.99 13.30 1.28
C LEU A 257 -22.91 12.40 0.03
N GLN A 258 -23.74 11.36 -0.04
CA GLN A 258 -23.80 10.42 -1.17
C GLN A 258 -24.90 10.81 -2.19
N ALA A 259 -25.72 11.80 -1.87
CA ALA A 259 -26.75 12.35 -2.73
C ALA A 259 -26.23 13.53 -3.53
#